data_15c64516151111f90112b02daa896138
#
_entry.id   15c64516151111f90112b02daa896138
#
_cell.length_a   1.000
_cell.length_b   1.000
_cell.length_c   1.000
_cell.angle_alpha   90.00
_cell.angle_beta   90.00
_cell.angle_gamma   90.00
#
_symmetry.space_group_name_H-M   'P 1'
#
loop_
_entity.id
_entity.type
_entity.pdbx_description
1 polymer ?
#
loop_
_entity_poly.entity_id
_entity_poly.type
_entity_poly.pdbx_seq_one_letter_code
_entity_poly.pdbx_strand_id
1 'polypeptide(L)'
;DERCIEAIINCLCSKLWSSYTLEKKHFLNKNASEYMYNDYTPEPTKQSIEVLEQRYNDESLLMEYVAHGDFESIDKLAHLNSSGIKPRLSDSIRDRKNFMIILNSLCRKAAQSAYVHPIHLDEISRKFAIRIESCTTIAQLETLENEITRKYCLLVQSYSLRKYSKPVQNIINYISFNLTDDLSLNTISAEFALNSSYV
;
A
#
# COMPACT_ATOMS: atom_id res chain seq x y z
N ASP A 1 22.34 20.32 7.07
CA ASP A 1 22.89 21.42 7.87
C ASP A 1 21.93 21.69 9.02
N GLU A 2 22.34 21.37 10.26
CA GLU A 2 21.49 21.46 11.47
C GLU A 2 20.88 22.87 11.62
N ARG A 3 21.58 23.90 11.19
CA ARG A 3 21.11 25.31 11.23
C ARG A 3 19.88 25.56 10.33
N CYS A 4 19.80 24.89 9.18
CA CYS A 4 18.62 25.02 8.30
C CYS A 4 17.40 24.34 8.90
N ILE A 5 17.57 23.20 9.56
CA ILE A 5 16.49 22.49 10.24
C ILE A 5 15.97 23.29 11.43
N GLU A 6 16.87 23.86 12.25
CA GLU A 6 16.48 24.74 13.34
C GLU A 6 15.75 26.01 12.85
N ALA A 7 16.21 26.60 11.75
CA ALA A 7 15.55 27.77 11.15
C ALA A 7 14.15 27.46 10.64
N ILE A 8 13.94 26.27 10.03
CA ILE A 8 12.63 25.82 9.56
C ILE A 8 11.71 25.54 10.74
N ILE A 9 12.18 24.84 11.78
CA ILE A 9 11.41 24.56 12.99
C ILE A 9 11.03 25.85 13.69
N ASN A 10 11.96 26.79 13.86
CA ASN A 10 11.68 28.09 14.47
C ASN A 10 10.71 28.94 13.64
N CYS A 11 10.77 28.89 12.31
CA CYS A 11 9.83 29.58 11.43
C CYS A 11 8.43 29.01 11.49
N LEU A 12 8.29 27.69 11.59
CA LEU A 12 6.99 27.00 11.71
C LEU A 12 6.38 27.12 13.10
N CYS A 13 7.20 27.11 14.15
CA CYS A 13 6.74 27.16 15.54
C CYS A 13 6.61 28.58 16.11
N SER A 14 7.25 29.60 15.51
CA SER A 14 7.23 30.99 15.99
C SER A 14 5.83 31.64 15.99
N LYS A 15 4.87 31.10 15.27
CA LYS A 15 3.48 31.58 15.24
C LYS A 15 2.55 30.87 16.22
N LEU A 16 2.96 29.78 16.86
CA LEU A 16 2.08 28.93 17.64
C LEU A 16 2.61 28.55 19.04
N TRP A 17 3.91 28.62 19.30
CA TRP A 17 4.49 28.25 20.60
C TRP A 17 5.69 29.12 20.95
N SER A 18 5.79 29.52 22.23
CA SER A 18 6.98 30.13 22.81
C SER A 18 8.18 29.18 22.75
N SER A 19 9.31 29.66 22.27
CA SER A 19 10.65 29.06 22.17
C SER A 19 10.77 27.59 22.63
N TYR A 20 10.82 26.69 21.67
CA TYR A 20 11.12 25.28 21.90
C TYR A 20 12.64 25.08 21.83
N THR A 21 13.26 24.83 22.97
CA THR A 21 14.67 24.43 23.03
C THR A 21 14.72 22.91 22.97
N LEU A 22 15.19 22.36 21.86
CA LEU A 22 15.51 20.93 21.72
C LEU A 22 16.72 20.61 22.63
N GLU A 23 16.46 20.23 23.87
CA GLU A 23 17.49 19.58 24.67
C GLU A 23 17.77 18.19 24.10
N LYS A 24 18.94 18.03 23.51
CA LYS A 24 19.47 16.75 22.99
C LYS A 24 19.39 15.57 23.98
N LYS A 25 19.14 15.83 25.27
CA LYS A 25 19.15 14.84 26.35
C LYS A 25 17.88 13.98 26.47
N HIS A 26 16.74 14.40 25.97
CA HIS A 26 15.47 13.70 26.22
C HIS A 26 15.06 12.68 25.16
N PHE A 27 15.67 12.69 23.97
CA PHE A 27 15.39 11.70 22.93
C PHE A 27 16.28 10.45 22.98
N LEU A 28 17.35 10.46 23.77
CA LEU A 28 18.16 9.28 24.04
C LEU A 28 17.74 8.66 25.36
N ASN A 29 16.54 8.08 25.40
CA ASN A 29 16.26 7.06 26.39
C ASN A 29 17.29 5.96 26.18
N LYS A 30 18.06 5.59 27.24
CA LYS A 30 19.13 4.58 27.15
C LYS A 30 18.64 3.26 26.52
N ASN A 31 17.33 2.97 26.61
CA ASN A 31 16.70 1.82 25.99
C ASN A 31 16.41 2.01 24.48
N ALA A 32 16.31 3.25 23.98
CA ALA A 32 16.16 3.50 22.53
C ALA A 32 17.50 3.33 21.78
N SER A 33 18.64 3.52 22.45
CA SER A 33 19.96 3.28 21.84
C SER A 33 20.27 1.78 21.64
N GLU A 34 19.62 0.91 22.38
CA GLU A 34 19.71 -0.55 22.18
C GLU A 34 18.91 -1.03 20.96
N TYR A 35 17.89 -0.27 20.55
CA TYR A 35 17.10 -0.52 19.33
C TYR A 35 17.60 0.28 18.13
N MET A 36 18.50 1.24 18.32
CA MET A 36 19.22 1.85 17.22
C MET A 36 20.27 0.87 16.75
N TYR A 37 20.07 0.35 15.55
CA TYR A 37 20.97 -0.48 14.78
C TYR A 37 22.43 -0.13 15.03
N ASN A 38 23.07 -0.88 15.90
CA ASN A 38 24.52 -0.89 16.07
C ASN A 38 25.22 -1.72 14.98
N ASP A 39 24.48 -2.09 13.94
CA ASP A 39 25.06 -2.72 12.79
C ASP A 39 25.73 -1.62 11.95
N TYR A 40 27.04 -1.72 11.89
CA TYR A 40 27.89 -0.96 10.99
C TYR A 40 27.37 -1.16 9.55
N THR A 41 26.47 -0.30 9.12
CA THR A 41 26.08 -0.22 7.72
C THR A 41 27.18 0.61 7.03
N PRO A 42 27.92 0.03 6.07
CA PRO A 42 28.87 0.82 5.30
C PRO A 42 28.14 2.02 4.69
N GLU A 43 28.80 3.19 4.65
CA GLU A 43 28.20 4.38 4.03
C GLU A 43 27.66 4.05 2.65
N PRO A 44 26.39 4.40 2.36
CA PRO A 44 25.78 4.05 1.09
C PRO A 44 26.56 4.72 -0.04
N THR A 45 27.00 3.94 -1.01
CA THR A 45 27.59 4.49 -2.23
C THR A 45 26.52 5.21 -3.04
N LYS A 46 26.91 6.21 -3.85
CA LYS A 46 25.99 6.93 -4.74
C LYS A 46 25.15 5.94 -5.58
N GLN A 47 25.80 4.92 -6.12
CA GLN A 47 25.11 3.87 -6.90
C GLN A 47 24.09 3.07 -6.07
N SER A 48 24.35 2.80 -4.79
CA SER A 48 23.39 2.10 -3.93
C SER A 48 22.20 2.98 -3.57
N ILE A 49 22.37 4.29 -3.48
CA ILE A 49 21.30 5.26 -3.26
C ILE A 49 20.39 5.30 -4.50
N GLU A 50 20.94 5.45 -5.69
CA GLU A 50 20.18 5.48 -6.95
C GLU A 50 19.33 4.19 -7.13
N VAL A 51 19.89 3.02 -6.83
CA VAL A 51 19.15 1.74 -6.89
C VAL A 51 17.99 1.71 -5.88
N LEU A 52 18.20 2.25 -4.67
CA LEU A 52 17.14 2.32 -3.67
C LEU A 52 16.03 3.29 -4.10
N GLU A 53 16.38 4.47 -4.56
CA GLU A 53 15.41 5.48 -5.05
C GLU A 53 14.57 4.92 -6.21
N GLN A 54 15.23 4.25 -7.16
CA GLN A 54 14.52 3.61 -8.26
C GLN A 54 13.51 2.56 -7.78
N ARG A 55 13.90 1.72 -6.83
CA ARG A 55 12.99 0.71 -6.26
C ARG A 55 11.75 1.31 -5.62
N TYR A 56 11.91 2.37 -4.82
CA TYR A 56 10.75 3.05 -4.19
C TYR A 56 9.86 3.75 -5.24
N ASN A 57 10.46 4.28 -6.30
CA ASN A 57 9.71 4.82 -7.42
C ASN A 57 8.90 3.73 -8.14
N ASP A 58 9.49 2.57 -8.39
CA ASP A 58 8.82 1.43 -9.03
C ASP A 58 7.68 0.87 -8.17
N GLU A 59 7.86 0.81 -6.84
CA GLU A 59 6.80 0.45 -5.91
C GLU A 59 5.62 1.46 -5.98
N SER A 60 5.92 2.74 -6.08
CA SER A 60 4.91 3.80 -6.20
C SER A 60 4.15 3.71 -7.53
N LEU A 61 4.83 3.49 -8.63
CA LEU A 61 4.23 3.27 -9.95
C LEU A 61 3.37 2.01 -9.97
N LEU A 62 3.85 0.92 -9.38
CA LEU A 62 3.06 -0.31 -9.26
C LEU A 62 1.74 -0.06 -8.52
N MET A 63 1.78 0.66 -7.40
CA MET A 63 0.58 1.00 -6.64
C MET A 63 -0.38 1.87 -7.45
N GLU A 64 0.14 2.83 -8.20
CA GLU A 64 -0.65 3.69 -9.08
C GLU A 64 -1.35 2.89 -10.18
N TYR A 65 -0.62 2.03 -10.88
CA TYR A 65 -1.18 1.19 -11.95
C TYR A 65 -2.24 0.21 -11.42
N VAL A 66 -1.99 -0.42 -10.28
CA VAL A 66 -2.99 -1.27 -9.61
C VAL A 66 -4.24 -0.47 -9.24
N ALA A 67 -4.08 0.75 -8.67
CA ALA A 67 -5.20 1.61 -8.31
C ALA A 67 -6.04 2.08 -9.51
N HIS A 68 -5.46 2.08 -10.71
CA HIS A 68 -6.15 2.37 -11.97
C HIS A 68 -6.63 1.09 -12.70
N GLY A 69 -6.25 -0.09 -12.22
CA GLY A 69 -6.54 -1.35 -12.90
C GLY A 69 -5.76 -1.53 -14.21
N ASP A 70 -4.63 -0.85 -14.37
CA ASP A 70 -3.80 -0.84 -15.58
C ASP A 70 -2.75 -1.95 -15.52
N PHE A 71 -3.15 -3.14 -15.94
CA PHE A 71 -2.26 -4.29 -15.98
C PHE A 71 -1.18 -4.18 -17.07
N GLU A 72 -1.49 -3.56 -18.21
CA GLU A 72 -0.53 -3.45 -19.32
C GLU A 72 0.71 -2.62 -18.95
N SER A 73 0.52 -1.55 -18.15
CA SER A 73 1.62 -0.74 -17.65
C SER A 73 2.46 -1.49 -16.60
N ILE A 74 1.84 -2.34 -15.79
CA ILE A 74 2.56 -3.21 -14.82
C ILE A 74 3.44 -4.22 -15.56
N ASP A 75 2.94 -4.84 -16.61
CA ASP A 75 3.70 -5.82 -17.40
C ASP A 75 4.96 -5.19 -18.02
N LYS A 76 4.85 -3.98 -18.52
CA LYS A 76 6.01 -3.20 -18.99
C LYS A 76 7.01 -2.90 -17.87
N LEU A 77 6.54 -2.56 -16.67
CA LEU A 77 7.38 -2.28 -15.52
C LEU A 77 8.14 -3.54 -15.06
N ALA A 78 7.48 -4.70 -15.04
CA ALA A 78 8.08 -5.97 -14.64
C ALA A 78 9.28 -6.38 -15.50
N HIS A 79 9.24 -6.11 -16.79
CA HIS A 79 10.35 -6.39 -17.71
C HIS A 79 11.60 -5.52 -17.46
N LEU A 80 11.44 -4.34 -16.83
CA LEU A 80 12.55 -3.42 -16.56
C LEU A 80 13.27 -3.75 -15.24
N ASN A 81 12.60 -4.38 -14.28
CA ASN A 81 13.04 -4.46 -12.88
C ASN A 81 13.61 -5.81 -12.43
N SER A 82 13.73 -6.80 -13.32
CA SER A 82 14.22 -8.15 -12.96
C SER A 82 15.70 -8.22 -12.55
N SER A 83 16.44 -7.13 -12.52
CA SER A 83 17.92 -7.16 -12.45
C SER A 83 18.57 -6.61 -11.17
N GLY A 84 17.84 -6.14 -10.16
CA GLY A 84 18.50 -5.30 -9.13
C GLY A 84 18.30 -5.61 -7.66
N ILE A 85 17.39 -6.47 -7.26
CA ILE A 85 17.12 -6.69 -5.83
C ILE A 85 18.08 -7.76 -5.29
N LYS A 86 19.10 -7.33 -4.52
CA LYS A 86 19.94 -8.28 -3.78
C LYS A 86 19.06 -8.99 -2.73
N PRO A 87 19.15 -10.33 -2.64
CA PRO A 87 18.48 -11.10 -1.58
C PRO A 87 18.84 -10.54 -0.20
N ARG A 88 17.84 -10.38 0.67
CA ARG A 88 18.04 -9.93 2.05
C ARG A 88 18.40 -11.10 2.97
N LEU A 89 18.00 -12.32 2.59
CA LEU A 89 18.21 -13.53 3.35
C LEU A 89 19.04 -14.53 2.55
N SER A 90 19.78 -15.40 3.28
CA SER A 90 20.53 -16.52 2.68
C SER A 90 19.61 -17.59 2.09
N ASP A 91 18.40 -17.78 2.63
CA ASP A 91 17.37 -18.65 2.06
C ASP A 91 16.58 -17.88 0.99
N SER A 92 16.86 -18.21 -0.28
CA SER A 92 16.28 -17.54 -1.43
C SER A 92 14.76 -17.72 -1.56
N ILE A 93 14.22 -18.89 -1.17
CA ILE A 93 12.77 -19.15 -1.21
C ILE A 93 12.07 -18.31 -0.14
N ARG A 94 12.61 -18.28 1.07
CA ARG A 94 12.04 -17.49 2.16
C ARG A 94 12.10 -15.99 1.86
N ASP A 95 13.22 -15.53 1.32
CA ASP A 95 13.37 -14.12 0.91
C ASP A 95 12.33 -13.74 -0.16
N ARG A 96 12.14 -14.59 -1.15
CA ARG A 96 11.13 -14.38 -2.21
C ARG A 96 9.71 -14.42 -1.67
N LYS A 97 9.37 -15.33 -0.75
CA LYS A 97 8.06 -15.35 -0.06
C LYS A 97 7.79 -14.05 0.70
N ASN A 98 8.78 -13.55 1.44
CA ASN A 98 8.65 -12.26 2.15
C ASN A 98 8.36 -11.12 1.17
N PHE A 99 9.06 -11.05 0.04
CA PHE A 99 8.78 -10.09 -1.01
C PHE A 99 7.34 -10.22 -1.54
N MET A 100 6.87 -11.44 -1.79
CA MET A 100 5.52 -11.70 -2.28
C MET A 100 4.43 -11.28 -1.29
N ILE A 101 4.65 -11.43 0.02
CA ILE A 101 3.73 -10.95 1.06
C ILE A 101 3.68 -9.41 1.07
N ILE A 102 4.83 -8.75 0.91
CA ILE A 102 4.90 -7.29 0.76
C ILE A 102 4.12 -6.85 -0.48
N LEU A 103 4.37 -7.48 -1.65
CA LEU A 103 3.67 -7.20 -2.90
C LEU A 103 2.14 -7.34 -2.74
N ASN A 104 1.67 -8.45 -2.16
CA ASN A 104 0.26 -8.67 -1.89
C ASN A 104 -0.34 -7.54 -1.01
N SER A 105 0.41 -7.08 -0.02
CA SER A 105 -0.02 -5.99 0.87
C SER A 105 -0.06 -4.64 0.16
N LEU A 106 0.91 -4.32 -0.69
CA LEU A 106 0.95 -3.10 -1.49
C LEU A 106 -0.21 -3.07 -2.50
N CYS A 107 -0.42 -4.15 -3.25
CA CYS A 107 -1.54 -4.27 -4.20
C CYS A 107 -2.90 -4.12 -3.50
N ARG A 108 -3.06 -4.72 -2.31
CA ARG A 108 -4.26 -4.56 -1.49
C ARG A 108 -4.49 -3.09 -1.10
N LYS A 109 -3.44 -2.37 -0.69
CA LYS A 109 -3.52 -0.95 -0.35
C LYS A 109 -3.82 -0.08 -1.56
N ALA A 110 -3.23 -0.37 -2.70
CA ALA A 110 -3.53 0.30 -3.96
C ALA A 110 -5.01 0.12 -4.37
N ALA A 111 -5.53 -1.10 -4.31
CA ALA A 111 -6.93 -1.37 -4.60
C ALA A 111 -7.88 -0.72 -3.57
N GLN A 112 -7.48 -0.63 -2.29
CA GLN A 112 -8.22 0.11 -1.27
C GLN A 112 -8.32 1.61 -1.61
N SER A 113 -7.24 2.22 -2.11
CA SER A 113 -7.25 3.63 -2.53
C SER A 113 -8.15 3.89 -3.74
N ALA A 114 -8.45 2.86 -4.52
CA ALA A 114 -9.43 2.89 -5.61
C ALA A 114 -10.88 2.65 -5.14
N TYR A 115 -11.14 2.68 -3.82
CA TYR A 115 -12.47 2.48 -3.21
C TYR A 115 -13.08 1.10 -3.48
N VAL A 116 -12.28 0.07 -3.61
CA VAL A 116 -12.75 -1.32 -3.56
C VAL A 116 -13.11 -1.66 -2.12
N HIS A 117 -14.26 -2.30 -1.92
CA HIS A 117 -14.74 -2.62 -0.57
C HIS A 117 -13.81 -3.64 0.13
N PRO A 118 -13.54 -3.46 1.45
CA PRO A 118 -12.62 -4.32 2.21
C PRO A 118 -12.91 -5.81 2.15
N ILE A 119 -14.16 -6.23 2.02
CA ILE A 119 -14.53 -7.65 1.95
C ILE A 119 -13.88 -8.37 0.76
N HIS A 120 -13.85 -7.72 -0.42
CA HIS A 120 -13.20 -8.27 -1.61
C HIS A 120 -11.68 -8.27 -1.47
N LEU A 121 -11.14 -7.23 -0.80
CA LEU A 121 -9.71 -7.09 -0.56
C LEU A 121 -9.19 -8.15 0.40
N ASP A 122 -9.92 -8.43 1.48
CA ASP A 122 -9.53 -9.42 2.46
C ASP A 122 -9.57 -10.83 1.88
N GLU A 123 -10.64 -11.15 1.15
CA GLU A 123 -10.79 -12.45 0.49
C GLU A 123 -9.62 -12.77 -0.45
N ILE A 124 -9.28 -11.84 -1.36
CA ILE A 124 -8.20 -12.05 -2.32
C ILE A 124 -6.83 -12.09 -1.65
N SER A 125 -6.58 -11.18 -0.70
CA SER A 125 -5.33 -11.09 0.04
C SER A 125 -5.05 -12.37 0.83
N ARG A 126 -6.06 -12.91 1.51
CA ARG A 126 -5.96 -14.17 2.26
C ARG A 126 -5.67 -15.36 1.34
N LYS A 127 -6.35 -15.45 0.20
CA LYS A 127 -6.10 -16.51 -0.80
C LYS A 127 -4.67 -16.50 -1.29
N PHE A 128 -4.12 -15.31 -1.60
CA PHE A 128 -2.73 -15.19 -2.03
C PHE A 128 -1.73 -15.49 -0.92
N ALA A 129 -1.98 -15.05 0.30
CA ALA A 129 -1.09 -15.37 1.43
C ALA A 129 -0.94 -16.90 1.63
N ILE A 130 -2.05 -17.65 1.56
CA ILE A 130 -2.04 -19.12 1.65
C ILE A 130 -1.25 -19.74 0.47
N ARG A 131 -1.45 -19.25 -0.73
CA ARG A 131 -0.77 -19.75 -1.93
C ARG A 131 0.73 -19.44 -1.90
N ILE A 132 1.14 -18.25 -1.48
CA ILE A 132 2.55 -17.87 -1.31
C ILE A 132 3.22 -18.85 -0.33
N GLU A 133 2.57 -19.13 0.81
CA GLU A 133 3.14 -20.04 1.81
C GLU A 133 3.28 -21.46 1.27
N SER A 134 2.34 -21.92 0.46
CA SER A 134 2.38 -23.27 -0.14
C SER A 134 3.41 -23.45 -1.26
N CYS A 135 3.95 -22.36 -1.84
CA CYS A 135 5.00 -22.45 -2.86
C CYS A 135 6.30 -23.05 -2.30
N THR A 136 6.93 -23.94 -3.06
CA THR A 136 8.19 -24.60 -2.69
C THR A 136 9.34 -24.29 -3.65
N THR A 137 9.07 -23.61 -4.76
CA THR A 137 10.09 -23.24 -5.76
C THR A 137 9.97 -21.76 -6.17
N ILE A 138 11.09 -21.19 -6.59
CA ILE A 138 11.16 -19.82 -7.11
C ILE A 138 10.26 -19.65 -8.35
N ALA A 139 10.25 -20.60 -9.26
CA ALA A 139 9.42 -20.54 -10.47
C ALA A 139 7.91 -20.45 -10.14
N GLN A 140 7.43 -21.14 -9.10
CA GLN A 140 6.05 -21.01 -8.63
C GLN A 140 5.77 -19.60 -8.12
N LEU A 141 6.70 -19.00 -7.37
CA LEU A 141 6.55 -17.64 -6.84
C LEU A 141 6.57 -16.60 -7.96
N GLU A 142 7.40 -16.74 -8.98
CA GLU A 142 7.43 -15.84 -10.15
C GLU A 142 6.12 -15.88 -10.95
N THR A 143 5.57 -17.07 -11.15
CA THR A 143 4.24 -17.20 -11.79
C THR A 143 3.15 -16.53 -10.96
N LEU A 144 3.21 -16.70 -9.63
CA LEU A 144 2.23 -16.14 -8.71
C LEU A 144 2.32 -14.60 -8.62
N GLU A 145 3.50 -14.01 -8.81
CA GLU A 145 3.72 -12.57 -8.82
C GLU A 145 2.85 -11.86 -9.87
N ASN A 146 2.93 -12.34 -11.12
CA ASN A 146 2.12 -11.80 -12.21
C ASN A 146 0.62 -12.02 -11.98
N GLU A 147 0.26 -13.14 -11.36
CA GLU A 147 -1.13 -13.40 -11.03
C GLU A 147 -1.67 -12.46 -9.94
N ILE A 148 -0.89 -12.14 -8.91
CA ILE A 148 -1.27 -11.21 -7.85
C ILE A 148 -1.61 -9.85 -8.46
N THR A 149 -0.68 -9.24 -9.18
CA THR A 149 -0.85 -7.92 -9.77
C THR A 149 -2.06 -7.86 -10.72
N ARG A 150 -2.16 -8.84 -11.61
CA ARG A 150 -3.29 -8.96 -12.55
C ARG A 150 -4.63 -9.08 -11.83
N LYS A 151 -4.72 -9.91 -10.79
CA LYS A 151 -5.98 -10.12 -10.06
C LYS A 151 -6.42 -8.87 -9.30
N TYR A 152 -5.48 -8.11 -8.72
CA TYR A 152 -5.84 -6.84 -8.08
C TYR A 152 -6.27 -5.79 -9.10
N CYS A 153 -5.66 -5.71 -10.28
CA CYS A 153 -6.14 -4.83 -11.36
C CYS A 153 -7.56 -5.19 -11.80
N LEU A 154 -7.85 -6.48 -12.03
CA LEU A 154 -9.19 -6.95 -12.37
C LEU A 154 -10.20 -6.64 -11.26
N LEU A 155 -9.79 -6.77 -10.00
CA LEU A 155 -10.63 -6.42 -8.86
C LEU A 155 -10.98 -4.93 -8.87
N VAL A 156 -10.00 -4.06 -9.13
CA VAL A 156 -10.22 -2.62 -9.25
C VAL A 156 -11.14 -2.30 -10.43
N GLN A 157 -10.91 -2.90 -11.60
CA GLN A 157 -11.78 -2.71 -12.77
C GLN A 157 -13.24 -3.09 -12.49
N SER A 158 -13.45 -4.17 -11.72
CA SER A 158 -14.78 -4.72 -11.45
C SER A 158 -15.52 -4.03 -10.30
N TYR A 159 -14.81 -3.59 -9.26
CA TYR A 159 -15.40 -3.18 -7.98
C TYR A 159 -15.01 -1.78 -7.51
N SER A 160 -14.22 -1.02 -8.27
CA SER A 160 -13.86 0.33 -7.88
C SER A 160 -15.06 1.27 -7.93
N LEU A 161 -15.30 1.94 -6.81
CA LEU A 161 -16.32 2.97 -6.69
C LEU A 161 -15.73 4.40 -6.77
N ARG A 162 -14.50 4.55 -7.23
CA ARG A 162 -13.76 5.83 -7.28
C ARG A 162 -14.50 6.94 -8.02
N LYS A 163 -15.28 6.60 -9.03
CA LYS A 163 -16.04 7.56 -9.87
C LYS A 163 -17.31 8.08 -9.20
N TYR A 164 -17.72 7.50 -8.08
CA TYR A 164 -18.96 7.88 -7.41
C TYR A 164 -18.71 8.73 -6.17
N SER A 165 -19.67 9.61 -5.83
CA SER A 165 -19.65 10.35 -4.57
C SER A 165 -19.81 9.42 -3.37
N LYS A 166 -19.38 9.85 -2.17
CA LYS A 166 -19.43 9.01 -0.96
C LYS A 166 -20.84 8.49 -0.63
N PRO A 167 -21.92 9.29 -0.72
CA PRO A 167 -23.28 8.76 -0.53
C PRO A 167 -23.62 7.65 -1.51
N VAL A 168 -23.29 7.81 -2.79
CA VAL A 168 -23.55 6.79 -3.82
C VAL A 168 -22.73 5.51 -3.57
N GLN A 169 -21.46 5.65 -3.17
CA GLN A 169 -20.64 4.49 -2.76
C GLN A 169 -21.30 3.68 -1.63
N ASN A 170 -21.82 4.39 -0.61
CA ASN A 170 -22.49 3.74 0.52
C ASN A 170 -23.75 3.00 0.08
N ILE A 171 -24.57 3.60 -0.78
CA ILE A 171 -25.78 2.97 -1.33
C ILE A 171 -25.42 1.74 -2.17
N ILE A 172 -24.44 1.83 -3.07
CA ILE A 172 -23.99 0.69 -3.90
C ILE A 172 -23.52 -0.46 -3.01
N ASN A 173 -22.72 -0.17 -1.98
CA ASN A 173 -22.27 -1.20 -1.04
C ASN A 173 -23.45 -1.81 -0.27
N TYR A 174 -24.39 -1.00 0.22
CA TYR A 174 -25.59 -1.49 0.90
C TYR A 174 -26.38 -2.45 0.01
N ILE A 175 -26.68 -2.04 -1.21
CA ILE A 175 -27.38 -2.90 -2.18
C ILE A 175 -26.63 -4.22 -2.41
N SER A 176 -25.31 -4.13 -2.62
CA SER A 176 -24.47 -5.31 -2.93
C SER A 176 -24.44 -6.35 -1.81
N PHE A 177 -24.62 -5.92 -0.55
CA PHE A 177 -24.57 -6.82 0.60
C PHE A 177 -25.95 -7.21 1.15
N ASN A 178 -27.03 -6.63 0.64
CA ASN A 178 -28.41 -6.88 1.10
C ASN A 178 -29.34 -7.30 -0.06
N LEU A 179 -28.81 -8.04 -1.03
CA LEU A 179 -29.58 -8.45 -2.23
C LEU A 179 -30.82 -9.29 -1.93
N THR A 180 -30.93 -9.87 -0.75
CA THR A 180 -32.08 -10.66 -0.31
C THR A 180 -33.12 -9.85 0.44
N ASP A 181 -32.82 -8.60 0.77
CA ASP A 181 -33.68 -7.72 1.57
C ASP A 181 -34.57 -6.84 0.67
N ASP A 182 -35.49 -6.09 1.32
CA ASP A 182 -36.29 -5.11 0.58
C ASP A 182 -35.40 -3.91 0.16
N LEU A 183 -35.09 -3.84 -1.12
CA LEU A 183 -34.31 -2.78 -1.74
C LEU A 183 -35.20 -1.74 -2.43
N SER A 184 -36.43 -1.54 -1.92
CA SER A 184 -37.28 -0.47 -2.43
C SER A 184 -36.65 0.90 -2.23
N LEU A 185 -36.99 1.86 -3.08
CA LEU A 185 -36.51 3.24 -2.99
C LEU A 185 -36.81 3.86 -1.60
N ASN A 186 -37.97 3.52 -1.02
CA ASN A 186 -38.35 4.00 0.30
C ASN A 186 -37.46 3.43 1.41
N THR A 187 -37.14 2.14 1.33
CA THR A 187 -36.24 1.46 2.29
C THR A 187 -34.85 2.07 2.24
N ILE A 188 -34.28 2.22 1.04
CA ILE A 188 -32.95 2.82 0.87
C ILE A 188 -32.92 4.27 1.33
N SER A 189 -33.96 5.05 1.00
CA SER A 189 -34.06 6.46 1.41
C SER A 189 -34.12 6.60 2.93
N ALA A 190 -34.88 5.72 3.60
CA ALA A 190 -34.97 5.70 5.05
C ALA A 190 -33.63 5.31 5.71
N GLU A 191 -32.95 4.29 5.20
CA GLU A 191 -31.68 3.81 5.72
C GLU A 191 -30.57 4.90 5.69
N PHE A 192 -30.53 5.67 4.58
CA PHE A 192 -29.51 6.70 4.42
C PHE A 192 -29.99 8.12 4.80
N ALA A 193 -31.19 8.26 5.35
CA ALA A 193 -31.82 9.54 5.69
C ALA A 193 -31.81 10.54 4.52
N LEU A 194 -32.08 10.04 3.29
CA LEU A 194 -32.12 10.80 2.06
C LEU A 194 -33.56 11.00 1.59
N ASN A 195 -33.79 12.06 0.81
CA ASN A 195 -35.06 12.19 0.12
C ASN A 195 -35.13 11.16 -1.03
N SER A 196 -36.28 10.49 -1.21
CA SER A 196 -36.49 9.49 -2.26
C SER A 196 -36.26 10.02 -3.67
N SER A 197 -36.39 11.34 -3.88
CA SER A 197 -36.06 11.98 -5.17
C SER A 197 -34.56 12.15 -5.41
N TYR A 198 -33.73 11.90 -4.40
CA TYR A 198 -32.28 12.07 -4.48
C TYR A 198 -31.54 10.72 -4.64
N VAL A 199 -32.18 9.63 -4.32
CA VAL A 199 -31.68 8.25 -4.48
C VAL A 199 -31.96 7.73 -5.87
#